data_96ea90b71ef8596b6d4bc62190a3b22c
#
_entry.id   96ea90b71ef8596b6d4bc62190a3b22c
#
_cell.length_a   1.000
_cell.length_b   1.000
_cell.length_c   1.000
_cell.angle_alpha   90.00
_cell.angle_beta   90.00
_cell.angle_gamma   90.00
#
_symmetry.space_group_name_H-M   'P 1'
#
loop_
_entity.id
_entity.type
_entity.pdbx_description
1 polymer ?
#
loop_
_entity_poly.entity_id
_entity_poly.type
_entity_poly.pdbx_seq_one_letter_code
_entity_poly.pdbx_strand_id
1 'polypeptide(L)'
;MKTPGLSPADLLTSNHRKHRMPGMALLFDNDDSDTSQGFKNLKAAAEDSTGGKIRLGLEKVWNRFEPYADKQFIKEFGRRVEERFWEMYLGVRLLEGRKALRKKDKLPKAERDQGPDFCIQKGRRRIWVEVIAPSPGDETNLDKVPDLFVSGAESDSRRKIELRILSALKTKTEKFARYREKGIIGPNDSCVVAIAASQFALEADAESGAGLPLPVTTVYPFGEEVVTIDPETAEFASLSHKYSGKIERAEKNGEKPDAVPRTAFQNDYFSGIDGLIWSRRSTGNFLGNKDDLVFVHNQLARRPLEKRWLDWAEEYFPVDEGKKLRRIRRAA
;
A
#
# COMPACT_ATOMS: atom_id res chain seq x y z
N MET A 1 -20.97 -15.02 -17.29
CA MET A 1 -21.40 -15.27 -15.89
C MET A 1 -20.41 -14.60 -14.97
N LYS A 2 -20.82 -13.55 -14.23
CA LYS A 2 -20.01 -12.89 -13.20
C LYS A 2 -20.10 -13.76 -11.94
N THR A 3 -19.05 -14.44 -11.54
CA THR A 3 -18.94 -14.96 -10.17
C THR A 3 -18.79 -13.76 -9.24
N PRO A 4 -19.66 -13.58 -8.24
CA PRO A 4 -19.53 -12.48 -7.30
C PRO A 4 -18.20 -12.65 -6.52
N GLY A 5 -17.41 -11.60 -6.43
CA GLY A 5 -16.28 -11.54 -5.53
C GLY A 5 -16.80 -11.75 -4.11
N LEU A 6 -16.15 -12.64 -3.35
CA LEU A 6 -16.50 -12.89 -1.95
C LEU A 6 -16.38 -11.56 -1.18
N SER A 7 -17.45 -11.16 -0.51
CA SER A 7 -17.40 -10.04 0.42
C SER A 7 -16.54 -10.40 1.64
N PRO A 8 -15.97 -9.44 2.37
CA PRO A 8 -15.30 -9.70 3.65
C PRO A 8 -16.18 -10.47 4.64
N ALA A 9 -17.53 -10.37 4.53
CA ALA A 9 -18.48 -11.14 5.32
C ALA A 9 -18.44 -12.65 4.95
N ASP A 10 -18.21 -12.98 3.68
CA ASP A 10 -18.09 -14.39 3.24
C ASP A 10 -16.83 -15.06 3.80
N LEU A 11 -15.83 -14.27 4.19
CA LEU A 11 -14.65 -14.76 4.90
C LEU A 11 -14.99 -15.27 6.31
N LEU A 12 -16.08 -14.86 6.92
CA LEU A 12 -16.47 -15.26 8.28
C LEU A 12 -17.44 -16.46 8.34
N THR A 13 -18.19 -16.76 7.27
CA THR A 13 -19.36 -17.65 7.32
C THR A 13 -19.13 -19.10 6.88
N SER A 14 -17.99 -19.46 6.29
CA SER A 14 -17.77 -20.83 5.85
C SER A 14 -17.16 -21.73 6.93
N ASN A 15 -17.75 -22.89 7.14
CA ASN A 15 -17.37 -23.94 8.11
C ASN A 15 -15.96 -24.50 7.79
N HIS A 16 -14.92 -24.08 8.54
CA HIS A 16 -13.51 -24.15 8.17
C HIS A 16 -12.79 -25.47 8.30
N ARG A 17 -13.34 -26.43 9.04
CA ARG A 17 -12.65 -27.72 9.23
C ARG A 17 -12.68 -28.65 8.01
N LYS A 18 -13.53 -28.38 6.99
CA LYS A 18 -13.78 -29.33 5.88
C LYS A 18 -13.02 -29.08 4.57
N HIS A 19 -12.27 -27.96 4.42
CA HIS A 19 -11.64 -27.62 3.14
C HIS A 19 -10.12 -27.40 3.20
N ARG A 20 -9.46 -27.94 4.23
CA ARG A 20 -8.00 -27.87 4.29
C ARG A 20 -7.39 -28.92 3.36
N MET A 21 -6.51 -28.49 2.44
CA MET A 21 -5.69 -29.42 1.69
C MET A 21 -4.69 -30.12 2.64
N PRO A 22 -4.53 -31.45 2.60
CA PRO A 22 -3.52 -32.12 3.41
C PRO A 22 -2.11 -31.59 3.11
N GLY A 23 -1.35 -31.27 4.15
CA GLY A 23 0.04 -30.80 4.03
C GLY A 23 0.25 -29.29 4.04
N MET A 24 -0.80 -28.46 4.16
CA MET A 24 -0.67 -27.01 4.27
C MET A 24 -0.21 -26.61 5.69
N ALA A 25 0.89 -25.85 5.80
CA ALA A 25 1.36 -25.28 7.06
C ALA A 25 0.40 -24.17 7.53
N LEU A 26 0.14 -24.06 8.83
CA LEU A 26 -0.63 -22.94 9.39
C LEU A 26 0.24 -21.71 9.50
N LEU A 27 -0.36 -20.55 9.28
CA LEU A 27 0.33 -19.26 9.40
C LEU A 27 0.89 -19.02 10.81
N PHE A 28 0.20 -19.54 11.83
CA PHE A 28 0.56 -19.41 13.24
C PHE A 28 1.31 -20.62 13.83
N ASP A 29 1.79 -21.57 13.01
CA ASP A 29 2.61 -22.70 13.45
C ASP A 29 4.08 -22.36 13.75
N ASN A 30 4.40 -21.06 13.74
CA ASN A 30 5.74 -20.59 14.08
C ASN A 30 5.92 -20.49 15.60
N ASP A 31 6.89 -21.23 16.15
CA ASP A 31 7.28 -21.20 17.57
C ASP A 31 8.64 -20.53 17.81
N ASP A 32 9.14 -19.79 16.81
CA ASP A 32 10.41 -19.07 16.92
C ASP A 32 10.33 -18.02 18.04
N SER A 33 11.35 -17.98 18.91
CA SER A 33 11.46 -17.04 20.03
C SER A 33 11.44 -15.57 19.61
N ASP A 34 11.88 -15.29 18.39
CA ASP A 34 11.99 -13.96 17.80
C ASP A 34 10.66 -13.41 17.25
N THR A 35 9.53 -14.04 17.56
CA THR A 35 8.24 -13.55 17.10
C THR A 35 7.83 -12.25 17.81
N SER A 36 7.18 -11.35 17.07
CA SER A 36 6.69 -10.07 17.59
C SER A 36 5.60 -10.25 18.66
N GLN A 37 5.42 -9.26 19.53
CA GLN A 37 4.35 -9.28 20.52
C GLN A 37 2.97 -9.37 19.87
N GLY A 38 2.75 -8.68 18.74
CA GLY A 38 1.50 -8.74 17.99
C GLY A 38 1.18 -10.17 17.51
N PHE A 39 2.18 -10.89 17.02
CA PHE A 39 2.02 -12.30 16.65
C PHE A 39 1.63 -13.18 17.85
N LYS A 40 2.37 -13.03 18.97
CA LYS A 40 2.09 -13.78 20.21
C LYS A 40 0.67 -13.56 20.71
N ASN A 41 0.22 -12.30 20.71
CA ASN A 41 -1.13 -11.93 21.13
C ASN A 41 -2.20 -12.55 20.23
N LEU A 42 -2.03 -12.53 18.91
CA LEU A 42 -2.96 -13.13 17.96
C LEU A 42 -2.97 -14.66 18.09
N LYS A 43 -1.80 -15.30 18.25
CA LYS A 43 -1.68 -16.75 18.42
C LYS A 43 -2.38 -17.24 19.68
N ALA A 44 -2.24 -16.52 20.80
CA ALA A 44 -2.83 -16.87 22.09
C ALA A 44 -4.31 -16.46 22.23
N ALA A 45 -4.87 -15.70 21.30
CA ALA A 45 -6.24 -15.19 21.41
C ALA A 45 -7.29 -16.31 21.41
N ALA A 46 -8.27 -16.24 22.31
CA ALA A 46 -9.40 -17.16 22.37
C ALA A 46 -10.21 -17.09 21.06
N GLU A 47 -10.78 -18.21 20.60
CA GLU A 47 -11.44 -18.31 19.30
C GLU A 47 -12.65 -17.37 19.15
N ASP A 48 -13.41 -17.17 20.21
CA ASP A 48 -14.60 -16.30 20.28
C ASP A 48 -14.27 -14.81 20.41
N SER A 49 -13.01 -14.49 20.77
CA SER A 49 -12.53 -13.10 20.90
C SER A 49 -12.35 -12.41 19.55
N THR A 50 -12.24 -11.09 19.58
CA THR A 50 -11.85 -10.30 18.39
C THR A 50 -10.52 -10.77 17.81
N GLY A 51 -9.52 -11.03 18.66
CA GLY A 51 -8.22 -11.56 18.24
C GLY A 51 -8.31 -12.92 17.58
N GLY A 52 -9.17 -13.82 18.10
CA GLY A 52 -9.44 -15.12 17.51
C GLY A 52 -10.08 -15.02 16.13
N LYS A 53 -11.06 -14.12 15.95
CA LYS A 53 -11.68 -13.85 14.66
C LYS A 53 -10.67 -13.29 13.65
N ILE A 54 -9.80 -12.38 14.08
CA ILE A 54 -8.69 -11.86 13.26
C ILE A 54 -7.76 -13.01 12.84
N ARG A 55 -7.31 -13.85 13.78
CA ARG A 55 -6.47 -15.02 13.50
C ARG A 55 -7.10 -15.94 12.45
N LEU A 56 -8.37 -16.30 12.63
CA LEU A 56 -9.11 -17.13 11.68
C LEU A 56 -9.22 -16.47 10.29
N GLY A 57 -9.43 -15.16 10.24
CA GLY A 57 -9.43 -14.40 9.00
C GLY A 57 -8.07 -14.43 8.30
N LEU A 58 -6.98 -14.27 9.05
CA LEU A 58 -5.61 -14.33 8.53
C LEU A 58 -5.27 -15.71 7.97
N GLU A 59 -5.68 -16.79 8.65
CA GLU A 59 -5.51 -18.16 8.12
C GLU A 59 -6.27 -18.36 6.80
N LYS A 60 -7.45 -17.77 6.64
CA LYS A 60 -8.20 -17.84 5.38
C LYS A 60 -7.48 -17.11 4.24
N VAL A 61 -6.95 -15.93 4.51
CA VAL A 61 -6.16 -15.17 3.53
C VAL A 61 -4.89 -15.94 3.19
N TRP A 62 -4.22 -16.53 4.19
CA TRP A 62 -3.05 -17.37 4.02
C TRP A 62 -3.31 -18.57 3.11
N ASN A 63 -4.36 -19.32 3.34
CA ASN A 63 -4.72 -20.49 2.53
C ASN A 63 -4.85 -20.17 1.03
N ARG A 64 -5.20 -18.94 0.69
CA ARG A 64 -5.28 -18.48 -0.71
C ARG A 64 -3.94 -17.98 -1.24
N PHE A 65 -3.12 -17.41 -0.37
CA PHE A 65 -1.85 -16.79 -0.72
C PHE A 65 -0.67 -17.75 -0.72
N GLU A 66 -0.70 -18.78 0.12
CA GLU A 66 0.41 -19.72 0.35
C GLU A 66 1.10 -20.22 -0.93
N PRO A 67 0.40 -20.56 -2.03
CA PRO A 67 1.05 -20.98 -3.28
C PRO A 67 1.93 -19.92 -3.95
N TYR A 68 1.86 -18.67 -3.50
CA TYR A 68 2.59 -17.51 -4.04
C TYR A 68 3.67 -17.00 -3.08
N ALA A 69 3.64 -17.46 -1.84
CA ALA A 69 4.57 -17.06 -0.80
C ALA A 69 5.99 -17.61 -1.04
N ASP A 70 6.98 -16.94 -0.48
CA ASP A 70 8.34 -17.47 -0.41
C ASP A 70 8.48 -18.48 0.75
N LYS A 71 9.59 -19.22 0.76
CA LYS A 71 9.83 -20.29 1.75
C LYS A 71 9.99 -19.78 3.18
N GLN A 72 10.31 -18.51 3.36
CA GLN A 72 10.55 -17.92 4.69
C GLN A 72 9.32 -17.15 5.21
N PHE A 73 8.24 -17.11 4.42
CA PHE A 73 7.08 -16.26 4.68
C PHE A 73 6.53 -16.44 6.10
N ILE A 74 6.26 -17.67 6.54
CA ILE A 74 5.70 -17.96 7.88
C ILE A 74 6.64 -17.46 8.98
N LYS A 75 7.94 -17.73 8.85
CA LYS A 75 8.94 -17.26 9.81
C LYS A 75 8.96 -15.74 9.89
N GLU A 76 8.99 -15.08 8.75
CA GLU A 76 9.02 -13.63 8.66
C GLU A 76 7.67 -13.00 9.09
N PHE A 77 6.55 -13.68 8.85
CA PHE A 77 5.25 -13.23 9.35
C PHE A 77 5.24 -13.16 10.88
N GLY A 78 5.81 -14.14 11.57
CA GLY A 78 5.95 -14.10 13.03
C GLY A 78 6.73 -12.88 13.54
N ARG A 79 7.71 -12.41 12.80
CA ARG A 79 8.57 -11.27 13.16
C ARG A 79 8.00 -9.91 12.76
N ARG A 80 7.39 -9.83 11.57
CA ARG A 80 6.95 -8.58 10.91
C ARG A 80 5.51 -8.73 10.43
N VAL A 81 4.58 -8.87 11.39
CA VAL A 81 3.17 -9.22 11.13
C VAL A 81 2.53 -8.26 10.12
N GLU A 82 2.62 -6.95 10.32
CA GLU A 82 1.93 -5.97 9.47
C GLU A 82 2.53 -5.91 8.05
N GLU A 83 3.84 -6.04 7.90
CA GLU A 83 4.50 -6.03 6.60
C GLU A 83 4.10 -7.26 5.78
N ARG A 84 4.17 -8.45 6.41
CA ARG A 84 3.81 -9.72 5.75
C ARG A 84 2.30 -9.87 5.58
N PHE A 85 1.50 -9.31 6.49
CA PHE A 85 0.06 -9.20 6.30
C PHE A 85 -0.25 -8.41 5.03
N TRP A 86 0.38 -7.24 4.84
CA TRP A 86 0.15 -6.42 3.67
C TRP A 86 0.51 -7.14 2.37
N GLU A 87 1.65 -7.82 2.33
CA GLU A 87 2.02 -8.65 1.19
C GLU A 87 0.96 -9.71 0.88
N MET A 88 0.57 -10.49 1.89
CA MET A 88 -0.43 -11.55 1.76
C MET A 88 -1.80 -11.00 1.32
N TYR A 89 -2.27 -9.93 1.95
CA TYR A 89 -3.54 -9.29 1.66
C TYR A 89 -3.59 -8.76 0.22
N LEU A 90 -2.59 -7.98 -0.18
CA LEU A 90 -2.50 -7.47 -1.54
C LEU A 90 -2.42 -8.59 -2.58
N GLY A 91 -1.65 -9.65 -2.31
CA GLY A 91 -1.57 -10.81 -3.19
C GLY A 91 -2.94 -11.44 -3.43
N VAL A 92 -3.74 -11.64 -2.37
CA VAL A 92 -5.11 -12.15 -2.49
C VAL A 92 -6.01 -11.18 -3.23
N ARG A 93 -5.91 -9.86 -2.98
CA ARG A 93 -6.69 -8.85 -3.72
C ARG A 93 -6.36 -8.83 -5.22
N LEU A 94 -5.09 -9.00 -5.58
CA LEU A 94 -4.68 -9.14 -6.98
C LEU A 94 -5.29 -10.38 -7.63
N LEU A 95 -5.32 -11.52 -6.93
CA LEU A 95 -5.96 -12.75 -7.43
C LEU A 95 -7.47 -12.59 -7.61
N GLU A 96 -8.16 -11.96 -6.65
CA GLU A 96 -9.59 -11.64 -6.73
C GLU A 96 -9.90 -10.73 -7.91
N GLY A 97 -9.06 -9.73 -8.15
CA GLY A 97 -9.09 -8.87 -9.32
C GLY A 97 -8.63 -9.56 -10.62
N ARG A 98 -8.53 -10.91 -10.62
CA ARG A 98 -8.15 -11.73 -11.78
C ARG A 98 -6.81 -11.33 -12.41
N LYS A 99 -5.87 -10.82 -11.62
CA LYS A 99 -4.52 -10.57 -12.09
C LYS A 99 -3.77 -11.92 -12.18
N ALA A 100 -3.08 -12.13 -13.29
CA ALA A 100 -2.31 -13.36 -13.51
C ALA A 100 -1.01 -13.34 -12.68
N LEU A 101 -1.16 -13.45 -11.35
CA LEU A 101 -0.05 -13.49 -10.40
C LEU A 101 0.76 -14.77 -10.59
N ARG A 102 2.06 -14.65 -10.75
CA ARG A 102 2.96 -15.80 -10.92
C ARG A 102 3.38 -16.35 -9.58
N LYS A 103 3.32 -17.67 -9.44
CA LYS A 103 3.83 -18.36 -8.25
C LYS A 103 5.35 -18.23 -8.17
N LYS A 104 5.90 -18.04 -6.98
CA LYS A 104 7.34 -17.87 -6.76
C LYS A 104 8.15 -19.06 -7.30
N ASP A 105 7.69 -20.29 -7.12
CA ASP A 105 8.35 -21.52 -7.60
C ASP A 105 8.41 -21.63 -9.13
N LYS A 106 7.56 -20.88 -9.85
CA LYS A 106 7.53 -20.83 -11.32
C LYS A 106 8.36 -19.71 -11.93
N LEU A 107 8.97 -18.86 -11.08
CA LEU A 107 9.89 -17.83 -11.54
C LEU A 107 11.32 -18.40 -11.71
N PRO A 108 12.11 -17.88 -12.67
CA PRO A 108 13.55 -18.15 -12.73
C PRO A 108 14.21 -17.89 -11.38
N LYS A 109 15.30 -18.62 -11.07
CA LYS A 109 15.97 -18.53 -9.75
C LYS A 109 16.33 -17.09 -9.35
N ALA A 110 16.91 -16.31 -10.26
CA ALA A 110 17.30 -14.93 -9.98
C ALA A 110 16.06 -14.05 -9.66
N GLU A 111 14.97 -14.21 -10.39
CA GLU A 111 13.72 -13.47 -10.18
C GLU A 111 13.05 -13.88 -8.86
N ARG A 112 13.05 -15.18 -8.55
CA ARG A 112 12.48 -15.73 -7.33
C ARG A 112 13.22 -15.30 -6.06
N ASP A 113 14.55 -15.39 -6.09
CA ASP A 113 15.39 -15.23 -4.88
C ASP A 113 15.82 -13.77 -4.65
N GLN A 114 15.84 -12.95 -5.70
CA GLN A 114 16.32 -11.57 -5.65
C GLN A 114 15.38 -10.54 -6.29
N GLY A 115 14.26 -10.97 -6.87
CA GLY A 115 13.30 -10.10 -7.56
C GLY A 115 12.30 -9.43 -6.62
N PRO A 116 11.38 -8.62 -7.20
CA PRO A 116 10.28 -8.01 -6.48
C PRO A 116 9.32 -9.01 -5.84
N ASP A 117 8.47 -8.51 -4.93
CA ASP A 117 7.53 -9.35 -4.18
C ASP A 117 6.53 -10.05 -5.09
N PHE A 118 5.99 -9.37 -6.11
CA PHE A 118 5.07 -9.96 -7.08
C PHE A 118 5.49 -9.77 -8.52
N CYS A 119 5.15 -10.76 -9.35
CA CYS A 119 5.20 -10.73 -10.79
C CYS A 119 3.80 -11.03 -11.35
N ILE A 120 3.21 -10.10 -12.08
CA ILE A 120 1.92 -10.24 -12.74
C ILE A 120 2.17 -10.34 -14.25
N GLN A 121 1.67 -11.39 -14.87
CA GLN A 121 1.79 -11.56 -16.32
C GLN A 121 0.62 -10.86 -17.04
N LYS A 122 0.91 -10.00 -18.01
CA LYS A 122 -0.07 -9.35 -18.86
C LYS A 122 0.33 -9.45 -20.33
N GLY A 123 -0.12 -10.50 -21.00
CA GLY A 123 0.35 -10.82 -22.35
C GLY A 123 1.87 -11.07 -22.37
N ARG A 124 2.59 -10.29 -23.18
CA ARG A 124 4.06 -10.34 -23.24
C ARG A 124 4.74 -9.43 -22.20
N ARG A 125 3.99 -8.56 -21.52
CA ARG A 125 4.49 -7.62 -20.53
C ARG A 125 4.36 -8.19 -19.13
N ARG A 126 5.31 -7.92 -18.26
CA ARG A 126 5.23 -8.21 -16.82
C ARG A 126 5.02 -6.92 -16.05
N ILE A 127 4.28 -7.02 -14.97
CA ILE A 127 4.10 -5.94 -13.99
C ILE A 127 4.70 -6.44 -12.69
N TRP A 128 5.73 -5.77 -12.22
CA TRP A 128 6.41 -6.07 -10.98
C TRP A 128 5.90 -5.18 -9.88
N VAL A 129 5.64 -5.75 -8.69
CA VAL A 129 5.15 -5.01 -7.54
C VAL A 129 6.11 -5.22 -6.37
N GLU A 130 6.58 -4.13 -5.80
CA GLU A 130 7.31 -4.10 -4.53
C GLU A 130 6.39 -3.62 -3.43
N VAL A 131 6.35 -4.38 -2.34
CA VAL A 131 5.47 -4.17 -1.20
C VAL A 131 6.26 -3.57 -0.04
N ILE A 132 5.65 -2.68 0.73
CA ILE A 132 6.22 -2.15 1.96
C ILE A 132 5.12 -1.65 2.91
N ALA A 133 5.27 -1.94 4.20
CA ALA A 133 4.56 -1.28 5.28
C ALA A 133 5.61 -0.47 6.08
N PRO A 134 5.78 0.84 5.79
CA PRO A 134 6.83 1.63 6.40
C PRO A 134 6.62 1.72 7.91
N SER A 135 7.70 1.58 8.69
CA SER A 135 7.68 1.82 10.14
C SER A 135 7.48 3.31 10.44
N PRO A 136 6.98 3.67 11.64
CA PRO A 136 6.87 5.06 12.08
C PRO A 136 8.19 5.84 12.06
N GLY A 137 9.32 5.19 12.18
CA GLY A 137 10.67 5.77 12.26
C GLY A 137 11.32 5.48 13.59
N ASP A 138 12.61 5.81 13.69
CA ASP A 138 13.39 5.60 14.91
C ASP A 138 13.13 6.71 15.93
N GLU A 139 13.32 6.43 17.23
CA GLU A 139 13.11 7.38 18.33
C GLU A 139 13.96 8.65 18.20
N THR A 140 15.10 8.56 17.55
CA THR A 140 16.00 9.70 17.33
C THR A 140 15.58 10.60 16.16
N ASN A 141 14.55 10.20 15.41
CA ASN A 141 14.05 10.94 14.26
C ASN A 141 12.94 11.90 14.70
N LEU A 142 13.15 13.21 14.61
CA LEU A 142 12.17 14.23 14.94
C LEU A 142 10.91 14.17 14.06
N ASP A 143 11.02 13.60 12.86
CA ASP A 143 9.92 13.31 11.96
C ASP A 143 9.35 11.88 12.14
N LYS A 144 9.60 11.24 13.32
CA LYS A 144 8.92 9.98 13.68
C LYS A 144 7.41 10.20 13.73
N VAL A 145 6.66 9.29 13.10
CA VAL A 145 5.20 9.28 13.23
C VAL A 145 4.84 8.86 14.66
N PRO A 146 3.94 9.56 15.36
CA PRO A 146 3.51 9.16 16.69
C PRO A 146 2.93 7.74 16.72
N ASP A 147 3.07 7.07 17.86
CA ASP A 147 2.48 5.77 18.08
C ASP A 147 0.94 5.86 18.12
N LEU A 148 0.27 4.79 17.63
CA LEU A 148 -1.19 4.70 17.45
C LEU A 148 -2.03 5.04 18.71
N PHE A 149 -1.44 5.00 19.91
CA PHE A 149 -2.15 5.09 21.17
C PHE A 149 -1.75 6.29 22.03
N VAL A 150 -0.96 7.21 21.51
CA VAL A 150 -0.62 8.44 22.24
C VAL A 150 -1.75 9.44 22.04
N SER A 151 -2.49 9.72 23.12
CA SER A 151 -3.56 10.74 23.14
C SER A 151 -2.98 12.12 22.93
N GLY A 152 -3.36 12.78 21.86
CA GLY A 152 -2.99 14.14 21.51
C GLY A 152 -2.75 14.22 20.01
N ALA A 153 -3.79 14.64 19.27
CA ALA A 153 -3.68 14.87 17.84
C ALA A 153 -2.64 15.96 17.60
N GLU A 154 -1.41 15.56 17.29
CA GLU A 154 -0.45 16.49 16.73
C GLU A 154 -0.89 16.77 15.28
N SER A 155 -1.18 18.05 15.01
CA SER A 155 -1.47 18.53 13.64
C SER A 155 -0.36 18.21 12.63
N ASP A 156 0.75 17.70 13.11
CA ASP A 156 1.97 17.37 12.38
C ASP A 156 2.09 15.90 11.91
N SER A 157 1.21 15.02 12.40
CA SER A 157 1.27 13.57 12.09
C SER A 157 1.16 13.31 10.59
N ARG A 158 0.30 14.04 9.89
CA ARG A 158 0.12 13.92 8.45
C ARG A 158 1.41 14.21 7.68
N ARG A 159 2.10 15.31 8.00
CA ARG A 159 3.38 15.70 7.41
C ARG A 159 4.42 14.58 7.59
N LYS A 160 4.50 14.02 8.78
CA LYS A 160 5.41 12.93 9.12
C LYS A 160 5.10 11.66 8.32
N ILE A 161 3.82 11.32 8.15
CA ILE A 161 3.38 10.19 7.33
C ILE A 161 3.75 10.41 5.85
N GLU A 162 3.52 11.59 5.29
CA GLU A 162 3.91 11.92 3.92
C GLU A 162 5.43 11.77 3.70
N LEU A 163 6.26 12.20 4.65
CA LEU A 163 7.71 11.99 4.62
C LEU A 163 8.08 10.50 4.61
N ARG A 164 7.38 9.66 5.37
CA ARG A 164 7.60 8.19 5.39
C ARG A 164 7.21 7.56 4.06
N ILE A 165 6.11 7.98 3.44
CA ILE A 165 5.67 7.51 2.12
C ILE A 165 6.73 7.86 1.07
N LEU A 166 7.20 9.11 1.02
CA LEU A 166 8.21 9.54 0.05
C LEU A 166 9.55 8.81 0.26
N SER A 167 9.96 8.58 1.49
CA SER A 167 11.15 7.80 1.81
C SER A 167 11.03 6.35 1.32
N ALA A 168 9.88 5.71 1.56
CA ALA A 168 9.60 4.36 1.08
C ALA A 168 9.59 4.30 -0.46
N LEU A 169 8.95 5.27 -1.12
CA LEU A 169 8.91 5.38 -2.57
C LEU A 169 10.32 5.52 -3.15
N LYS A 170 11.17 6.38 -2.58
CA LYS A 170 12.57 6.56 -2.99
C LYS A 170 13.34 5.24 -2.87
N THR A 171 13.27 4.57 -1.71
CA THR A 171 13.97 3.30 -1.47
C THR A 171 13.56 2.23 -2.49
N LYS A 172 12.26 2.14 -2.82
CA LYS A 172 11.76 1.17 -3.81
C LYS A 172 12.14 1.56 -5.23
N THR A 173 12.22 2.85 -5.55
CA THR A 173 12.74 3.33 -6.84
C THR A 173 14.18 2.87 -7.08
N GLU A 174 15.05 3.04 -6.09
CA GLU A 174 16.44 2.59 -6.14
C GLU A 174 16.53 1.05 -6.25
N LYS A 175 15.63 0.33 -5.56
CA LYS A 175 15.55 -1.13 -5.63
C LYS A 175 15.17 -1.59 -7.04
N PHE A 176 14.18 -0.96 -7.68
CA PHE A 176 13.81 -1.24 -9.06
C PHE A 176 14.92 -0.93 -10.06
N ALA A 177 15.70 0.14 -9.86
CA ALA A 177 16.86 0.43 -10.69
C ALA A 177 17.89 -0.71 -10.63
N ARG A 178 18.22 -1.19 -9.42
CA ARG A 178 19.11 -2.36 -9.24
C ARG A 178 18.58 -3.64 -9.89
N TYR A 179 17.27 -3.87 -9.87
CA TYR A 179 16.69 -5.03 -10.55
C TYR A 179 16.81 -4.96 -12.09
N ARG A 180 16.71 -3.75 -12.65
CA ARG A 180 16.95 -3.54 -14.09
C ARG A 180 18.42 -3.75 -14.46
N GLU A 181 19.35 -3.23 -13.66
CA GLU A 181 20.78 -3.44 -13.84
C GLU A 181 21.17 -4.94 -13.81
N LYS A 182 20.50 -5.71 -12.95
CA LYS A 182 20.68 -7.18 -12.88
C LYS A 182 19.93 -7.96 -13.96
N GLY A 183 19.19 -7.31 -14.86
CA GLY A 183 18.39 -7.96 -15.88
C GLY A 183 17.17 -8.74 -15.37
N ILE A 184 16.79 -8.58 -14.11
CA ILE A 184 15.58 -9.19 -13.52
C ILE A 184 14.33 -8.55 -14.11
N ILE A 185 14.34 -7.23 -14.26
CA ILE A 185 13.26 -6.45 -14.85
C ILE A 185 13.66 -6.02 -16.26
N GLY A 186 12.86 -6.45 -17.23
CA GLY A 186 13.09 -6.12 -18.64
C GLY A 186 12.69 -4.68 -18.99
N PRO A 187 13.15 -4.20 -20.16
CA PRO A 187 12.91 -2.81 -20.61
C PRO A 187 11.42 -2.51 -20.87
N ASN A 188 10.62 -3.54 -21.11
CA ASN A 188 9.17 -3.41 -21.38
C ASN A 188 8.30 -3.69 -20.16
N ASP A 189 8.90 -4.06 -19.02
CA ASP A 189 8.18 -4.37 -17.81
C ASP A 189 7.75 -3.09 -17.07
N SER A 190 6.63 -3.15 -16.40
CA SER A 190 6.14 -2.09 -15.50
C SER A 190 6.55 -2.37 -14.06
N CYS A 191 6.65 -1.29 -13.28
CA CYS A 191 7.00 -1.34 -11.87
C CYS A 191 6.00 -0.56 -11.02
N VAL A 192 5.48 -1.17 -9.98
CA VAL A 192 4.51 -0.58 -9.05
C VAL A 192 5.03 -0.70 -7.63
N VAL A 193 4.92 0.36 -6.86
CA VAL A 193 5.17 0.33 -5.42
C VAL A 193 3.84 0.19 -4.70
N ALA A 194 3.75 -0.71 -3.73
CA ALA A 194 2.56 -0.92 -2.92
C ALA A 194 2.86 -0.61 -1.45
N ILE A 195 2.28 0.47 -0.93
CA ILE A 195 2.53 0.97 0.42
C ILE A 195 1.30 0.77 1.29
N ALA A 196 1.47 0.16 2.47
CA ALA A 196 0.45 0.12 3.50
C ALA A 196 0.72 1.15 4.59
N ALA A 197 -0.35 1.79 5.07
CA ALA A 197 -0.32 2.68 6.23
C ALA A 197 -0.63 1.96 7.55
N SER A 198 -0.55 0.62 7.57
CA SER A 198 -0.98 -0.22 8.70
C SER A 198 -0.27 0.08 10.03
N GLN A 199 0.92 0.68 9.96
CA GLN A 199 1.72 1.05 11.13
C GLN A 199 1.58 2.53 11.54
N PHE A 200 0.71 3.29 10.86
CA PHE A 200 0.48 4.71 11.16
C PHE A 200 -0.80 4.93 11.95
N ALA A 201 -0.87 6.04 12.68
CA ALA A 201 -2.03 6.42 13.45
C ALA A 201 -3.29 6.68 12.59
N LEU A 202 -4.45 6.78 13.24
CA LEU A 202 -5.76 6.99 12.63
C LEU A 202 -5.83 8.24 11.72
N GLU A 203 -4.94 9.19 11.88
CA GLU A 203 -4.85 10.39 11.01
C GLU A 203 -4.43 10.07 9.56
N ALA A 204 -3.89 8.88 9.31
CA ALA A 204 -3.80 8.35 7.95
C ALA A 204 -5.19 8.19 7.30
N ASP A 205 -6.26 8.25 8.11
CA ASP A 205 -7.65 8.20 7.68
C ASP A 205 -8.22 9.56 7.29
N ALA A 206 -7.63 10.65 7.76
CA ALA A 206 -8.11 11.97 7.41
C ALA A 206 -7.93 12.20 5.91
N GLU A 207 -9.05 12.35 5.19
CA GLU A 207 -9.02 13.00 3.90
C GLU A 207 -8.27 14.31 4.11
N SER A 208 -7.33 14.62 3.23
CA SER A 208 -6.67 15.91 3.29
C SER A 208 -7.73 17.00 3.22
N GLY A 209 -7.46 18.17 3.78
CA GLY A 209 -8.27 19.37 3.49
C GLY A 209 -8.42 19.65 1.98
N ALA A 210 -7.78 18.81 1.16
CA ALA A 210 -7.88 18.77 -0.30
C ALA A 210 -9.00 17.85 -0.82
N GLY A 211 -9.78 17.15 0.03
CA GLY A 211 -10.74 16.13 -0.43
C GLY A 211 -10.10 14.97 -1.20
N LEU A 212 -8.78 14.83 -1.14
CA LEU A 212 -8.00 13.83 -1.85
C LEU A 212 -7.32 12.86 -0.89
N PRO A 213 -7.17 11.57 -1.24
CA PRO A 213 -6.42 10.61 -0.44
C PRO A 213 -4.96 11.04 -0.23
N LEU A 214 -4.44 10.73 0.95
CA LEU A 214 -3.07 11.04 1.34
C LEU A 214 -1.99 10.66 0.28
N PRO A 215 -2.00 9.47 -0.35
CA PRO A 215 -0.99 9.12 -1.34
C PRO A 215 -0.99 10.05 -2.56
N VAL A 216 -2.15 10.60 -2.92
CA VAL A 216 -2.27 11.55 -4.04
C VAL A 216 -1.56 12.86 -3.73
N THR A 217 -1.86 13.46 -2.58
CA THR A 217 -1.25 14.74 -2.15
C THR A 217 0.22 14.60 -1.75
N THR A 218 0.68 13.36 -1.54
CA THR A 218 2.10 13.08 -1.26
C THR A 218 2.96 13.09 -2.53
N VAL A 219 2.43 12.58 -3.65
CA VAL A 219 3.20 12.44 -4.90
C VAL A 219 2.91 13.53 -5.93
N TYR A 220 1.81 14.28 -5.75
CA TYR A 220 1.43 15.44 -6.53
C TYR A 220 1.20 16.66 -5.63
N PRO A 221 1.53 17.87 -6.10
CA PRO A 221 1.53 19.08 -5.28
C PRO A 221 0.13 19.69 -5.05
N PHE A 222 -0.87 18.85 -4.82
CA PHE A 222 -2.22 19.28 -4.49
C PHE A 222 -2.34 19.56 -2.99
N GLY A 223 -2.54 20.83 -2.65
CA GLY A 223 -2.79 21.29 -1.30
C GLY A 223 -4.28 21.37 -0.96
N GLU A 224 -4.63 22.31 -0.11
CA GLU A 224 -6.01 22.54 0.33
C GLU A 224 -6.95 22.83 -0.85
N GLU A 225 -8.17 22.35 -0.73
CA GLU A 225 -9.24 22.65 -1.66
C GLU A 225 -9.68 24.11 -1.53
N VAL A 226 -9.85 24.79 -2.65
CA VAL A 226 -10.27 26.19 -2.73
C VAL A 226 -11.55 26.26 -3.50
N VAL A 227 -12.60 26.69 -2.81
CA VAL A 227 -13.89 27.02 -3.42
C VAL A 227 -13.86 28.49 -3.81
N THR A 228 -14.05 28.76 -5.08
CA THR A 228 -14.23 30.13 -5.58
C THR A 228 -15.73 30.41 -5.70
N ILE A 229 -16.15 31.50 -5.09
CA ILE A 229 -17.53 32.00 -5.17
C ILE A 229 -17.51 33.26 -6.02
N ASP A 230 -18.45 33.38 -6.93
CA ASP A 230 -18.64 34.60 -7.71
C ASP A 230 -19.06 35.74 -6.76
N PRO A 231 -18.31 36.84 -6.68
CA PRO A 231 -18.61 37.92 -5.73
C PRO A 231 -19.89 38.71 -6.06
N GLU A 232 -20.36 38.65 -7.32
CA GLU A 232 -21.56 39.39 -7.75
C GLU A 232 -22.85 38.58 -7.55
N THR A 233 -22.79 37.26 -7.81
CA THR A 233 -23.94 36.36 -7.70
C THR A 233 -23.99 35.57 -6.43
N ALA A 234 -22.90 35.49 -5.66
CA ALA A 234 -22.71 34.61 -4.53
C ALA A 234 -22.84 33.11 -4.88
N GLU A 235 -22.73 32.76 -6.16
CA GLU A 235 -22.84 31.39 -6.64
C GLU A 235 -21.46 30.70 -6.69
N PHE A 236 -21.48 29.37 -6.66
CA PHE A 236 -20.28 28.55 -6.85
C PHE A 236 -19.71 28.75 -8.25
N ALA A 237 -18.48 29.22 -8.34
CA ALA A 237 -17.80 29.44 -9.61
C ALA A 237 -16.85 28.28 -9.97
N SER A 238 -16.02 27.83 -9.04
CA SER A 238 -15.08 26.74 -9.33
C SER A 238 -14.54 26.06 -8.05
N LEU A 239 -14.02 24.83 -8.25
CA LEU A 239 -13.26 24.08 -7.26
C LEU A 239 -11.84 23.87 -7.79
N SER A 240 -10.86 24.24 -6.99
CA SER A 240 -9.43 24.09 -7.32
C SER A 240 -8.63 23.65 -6.09
N HIS A 241 -7.33 23.43 -6.26
CA HIS A 241 -6.43 23.13 -5.16
C HIS A 241 -5.30 24.15 -5.11
N LYS A 242 -4.92 24.57 -3.92
CA LYS A 242 -3.67 25.34 -3.74
C LYS A 242 -2.48 24.48 -4.15
N TYR A 243 -1.47 25.10 -4.74
CA TYR A 243 -0.20 24.42 -4.97
C TYR A 243 0.54 24.23 -3.64
N SER A 244 0.89 22.97 -3.31
CA SER A 244 1.65 22.61 -2.11
C SER A 244 2.84 21.72 -2.49
N GLY A 245 3.88 22.33 -3.03
CA GLY A 245 5.00 21.62 -3.69
C GLY A 245 6.04 21.03 -2.74
N LYS A 246 6.02 21.32 -1.44
CA LYS A 246 7.06 20.91 -0.50
C LYS A 246 6.49 20.48 0.84
N ILE A 247 7.22 19.59 1.51
CA ILE A 247 6.99 19.15 2.88
C ILE A 247 8.19 19.59 3.72
N GLU A 248 7.94 20.43 4.71
CA GLU A 248 8.97 20.87 5.63
C GLU A 248 9.41 19.73 6.55
N ARG A 249 10.68 19.71 6.93
CA ARG A 249 11.22 18.79 7.93
C ARG A 249 11.30 19.46 9.30
N ALA A 250 11.32 18.66 10.36
CA ALA A 250 11.55 19.16 11.71
C ALA A 250 12.97 19.75 11.82
N GLU A 251 13.06 20.89 12.48
CA GLU A 251 14.34 21.53 12.80
C GLU A 251 15.13 20.68 13.79
N LYS A 252 16.44 20.52 13.56
CA LYS A 252 17.33 19.76 14.42
C LYS A 252 18.53 20.62 14.81
N ASN A 253 18.72 20.83 16.09
CA ASN A 253 19.85 21.60 16.66
C ASN A 253 19.99 23.03 16.07
N GLY A 254 18.87 23.71 15.77
CA GLY A 254 18.86 25.03 15.16
C GLY A 254 19.10 25.03 13.64
N GLU A 255 19.27 23.85 13.03
CA GLU A 255 19.39 23.70 11.58
C GLU A 255 18.07 23.16 11.00
N LYS A 256 17.53 23.84 9.99
CA LYS A 256 16.36 23.42 9.25
C LYS A 256 16.80 22.61 8.03
N PRO A 257 16.55 21.28 7.99
CA PRO A 257 16.89 20.47 6.84
C PRO A 257 16.09 20.90 5.61
N ASP A 258 16.61 20.59 4.41
CA ASP A 258 15.91 20.86 3.15
C ASP A 258 14.52 20.23 3.13
N ALA A 259 13.54 21.00 2.66
CA ALA A 259 12.17 20.52 2.46
C ALA A 259 12.13 19.46 1.37
N VAL A 260 11.25 18.46 1.55
CA VAL A 260 11.07 17.35 0.60
C VAL A 260 10.01 17.73 -0.44
N PRO A 261 10.30 17.62 -1.76
CA PRO A 261 9.29 17.90 -2.78
C PRO A 261 8.12 16.92 -2.75
N ARG A 262 6.89 17.45 -2.87
CA ARG A 262 5.65 16.68 -3.13
C ARG A 262 5.43 16.37 -4.62
N THR A 263 6.45 16.51 -5.42
CA THR A 263 6.40 16.37 -6.88
C THR A 263 7.01 15.06 -7.35
N ALA A 264 6.92 14.00 -6.55
CA ALA A 264 7.56 12.71 -6.87
C ALA A 264 7.15 12.21 -8.27
N PHE A 265 5.86 12.24 -8.61
CA PHE A 265 5.38 11.80 -9.91
C PHE A 265 5.42 12.88 -11.00
N GLN A 266 6.08 14.01 -10.71
CA GLN A 266 6.46 15.06 -11.67
C GLN A 266 7.99 15.18 -11.78
N ASN A 267 8.74 14.20 -11.26
CA ASN A 267 10.19 14.18 -11.26
C ASN A 267 10.71 12.92 -11.97
N ASP A 268 11.60 13.10 -12.94
CA ASP A 268 12.19 12.03 -13.75
C ASP A 268 12.89 10.94 -12.92
N TYR A 269 13.38 11.27 -11.73
CA TYR A 269 13.95 10.30 -10.80
C TYR A 269 12.99 9.12 -10.53
N PHE A 270 11.67 9.38 -10.47
CA PHE A 270 10.64 8.38 -10.23
C PHE A 270 10.04 7.81 -11.53
N SER A 271 10.52 8.18 -12.72
CA SER A 271 9.98 7.69 -14.01
C SER A 271 10.07 6.17 -14.19
N GLY A 272 10.92 5.53 -13.41
CA GLY A 272 11.03 4.07 -13.36
C GLY A 272 9.89 3.34 -12.64
N ILE A 273 8.98 4.09 -11.98
CA ILE A 273 7.79 3.57 -11.30
C ILE A 273 6.56 3.99 -12.10
N ASP A 274 5.65 3.07 -12.36
CA ASP A 274 4.45 3.33 -13.18
C ASP A 274 3.23 3.73 -12.34
N GLY A 275 3.28 3.48 -11.03
CA GLY A 275 2.24 3.90 -10.09
C GLY A 275 2.47 3.45 -8.65
N LEU A 276 1.59 3.95 -7.78
CA LEU A 276 1.58 3.69 -6.35
C LEU A 276 0.23 3.07 -5.96
N ILE A 277 0.26 1.86 -5.36
CA ILE A 277 -0.88 1.29 -4.64
C ILE A 277 -0.77 1.73 -3.18
N TRP A 278 -1.88 2.14 -2.60
CA TRP A 278 -1.98 2.52 -1.21
C TRP A 278 -3.16 1.84 -0.52
N SER A 279 -2.98 1.49 0.75
CA SER A 279 -4.05 0.99 1.62
C SER A 279 -3.78 1.34 3.08
N ARG A 280 -4.86 1.48 3.85
CA ARG A 280 -4.84 1.62 5.31
C ARG A 280 -5.13 0.30 6.04
N ARG A 281 -5.19 -0.80 5.29
CA ARG A 281 -5.48 -2.12 5.88
C ARG A 281 -4.35 -2.58 6.77
N SER A 282 -4.76 -3.05 7.93
CA SER A 282 -3.93 -3.66 8.96
C SER A 282 -4.55 -4.96 9.43
N THR A 283 -3.82 -5.74 10.20
CA THR A 283 -4.39 -6.93 10.85
C THR A 283 -5.59 -6.60 11.74
N GLY A 284 -5.67 -5.39 12.28
CA GLY A 284 -6.77 -4.95 13.15
C GLY A 284 -8.06 -4.58 12.43
N ASN A 285 -8.02 -4.25 11.13
CA ASN A 285 -9.19 -3.71 10.42
C ASN A 285 -9.56 -4.41 9.11
N PHE A 286 -8.81 -5.42 8.67
CA PHE A 286 -9.01 -6.04 7.34
C PHE A 286 -10.32 -6.82 7.20
N LEU A 287 -10.95 -7.22 8.30
CA LEU A 287 -12.26 -7.88 8.31
C LEU A 287 -13.42 -6.91 8.03
N GLY A 288 -13.17 -5.62 8.01
CA GLY A 288 -14.19 -4.60 7.69
C GLY A 288 -14.57 -4.57 6.22
N ASN A 289 -15.79 -4.10 5.94
CA ASN A 289 -16.40 -4.13 4.59
C ASN A 289 -15.89 -3.05 3.62
N LYS A 290 -15.10 -2.07 4.07
CA LYS A 290 -14.64 -0.98 3.19
C LYS A 290 -13.31 -1.34 2.54
N ASP A 291 -13.33 -1.46 1.23
CA ASP A 291 -12.11 -1.50 0.42
C ASP A 291 -11.58 -0.07 0.30
N ASP A 292 -10.35 0.15 0.74
CA ASP A 292 -9.70 1.46 0.78
C ASP A 292 -8.49 1.55 -0.16
N LEU A 293 -8.40 0.61 -1.10
CA LEU A 293 -7.30 0.59 -2.04
C LEU A 293 -7.37 1.76 -3.02
N VAL A 294 -6.30 2.50 -3.08
CA VAL A 294 -6.10 3.62 -3.99
C VAL A 294 -4.93 3.31 -4.92
N PHE A 295 -5.08 3.57 -6.19
CA PHE A 295 -4.01 3.52 -7.17
C PHE A 295 -3.75 4.91 -7.77
N VAL A 296 -2.51 5.38 -7.64
CA VAL A 296 -2.09 6.68 -8.18
C VAL A 296 -1.14 6.44 -9.35
N HIS A 297 -1.55 6.86 -10.54
CA HIS A 297 -0.73 6.75 -11.74
C HIS A 297 0.41 7.78 -11.74
N ASN A 298 1.59 7.36 -12.18
CA ASN A 298 2.70 8.28 -12.40
C ASN A 298 2.63 8.87 -13.82
N GLN A 299 2.55 10.21 -13.95
CA GLN A 299 2.50 10.86 -15.25
C GLN A 299 3.78 10.71 -16.08
N LEU A 300 4.93 10.53 -15.42
CA LEU A 300 6.23 10.34 -16.06
C LEU A 300 6.62 8.87 -16.20
N ALA A 301 5.66 7.97 -16.00
CA ALA A 301 5.88 6.53 -16.11
C ALA A 301 6.49 6.16 -17.46
N ARG A 302 7.60 5.42 -17.46
CA ARG A 302 8.20 4.89 -18.71
C ARG A 302 7.31 3.87 -19.41
N ARG A 303 6.49 3.15 -18.66
CA ARG A 303 5.59 2.11 -19.16
C ARG A 303 4.23 2.22 -18.50
N PRO A 304 3.47 3.30 -18.75
CA PRO A 304 2.24 3.60 -18.03
C PRO A 304 1.28 2.41 -18.10
N LEU A 305 0.64 2.15 -16.97
CA LEU A 305 -0.44 1.20 -16.86
C LEU A 305 -1.72 1.80 -17.44
N GLU A 306 -2.57 0.95 -17.98
CA GLU A 306 -3.87 1.39 -18.50
C GLU A 306 -4.78 1.87 -17.36
N LYS A 307 -5.68 2.77 -17.67
CA LYS A 307 -6.77 3.17 -16.76
C LYS A 307 -7.61 1.95 -16.40
N ARG A 308 -8.06 1.88 -15.15
CA ARG A 308 -8.78 0.72 -14.59
C ARG A 308 -7.94 -0.56 -14.57
N TRP A 309 -6.61 -0.40 -14.47
CA TRP A 309 -5.77 -1.56 -14.23
C TRP A 309 -6.16 -2.30 -12.95
N LEU A 310 -6.55 -1.57 -11.90
CA LEU A 310 -7.16 -2.10 -10.68
C LEU A 310 -8.62 -1.64 -10.60
N ASP A 311 -9.50 -2.26 -11.37
CA ASP A 311 -10.92 -1.94 -11.48
C ASP A 311 -11.70 -2.00 -10.14
N TRP A 312 -11.12 -2.68 -9.15
CA TRP A 312 -11.60 -2.80 -7.78
C TRP A 312 -10.99 -1.75 -6.82
N ALA A 313 -10.04 -0.94 -7.26
CA ALA A 313 -9.46 0.18 -6.51
C ALA A 313 -9.99 1.52 -7.02
N GLU A 314 -9.82 2.55 -6.21
CA GLU A 314 -10.02 3.91 -6.66
C GLU A 314 -8.75 4.41 -7.35
N GLU A 315 -8.85 4.85 -8.60
CA GLU A 315 -7.70 5.27 -9.38
C GLU A 315 -7.65 6.79 -9.57
N TYR A 316 -6.47 7.34 -9.41
CA TYR A 316 -6.16 8.76 -9.67
C TYR A 316 -5.08 8.88 -10.73
N PHE A 317 -5.33 9.70 -11.74
CA PHE A 317 -4.34 9.99 -12.75
C PHE A 317 -4.35 11.47 -13.13
N PRO A 318 -3.16 12.02 -13.39
CA PRO A 318 -3.01 13.41 -13.75
C PRO A 318 -3.54 13.68 -15.16
N VAL A 319 -4.09 14.87 -15.34
CA VAL A 319 -4.44 15.47 -16.62
C VAL A 319 -3.85 16.89 -16.66
N ASP A 320 -3.81 17.50 -17.83
CA ASP A 320 -3.28 18.84 -18.01
C ASP A 320 -1.87 19.01 -17.42
N GLU A 321 -0.94 18.12 -17.81
CA GLU A 321 0.45 18.12 -17.33
C GLU A 321 0.59 18.05 -15.79
N GLY A 322 -0.34 17.37 -15.14
CA GLY A 322 -0.35 17.21 -13.68
C GLY A 322 -0.96 18.39 -12.92
N LYS A 323 -1.57 19.37 -13.61
CA LYS A 323 -2.28 20.49 -12.98
C LYS A 323 -3.65 20.12 -12.46
N LYS A 324 -4.23 19.05 -12.98
CA LYS A 324 -5.52 18.51 -12.57
C LYS A 324 -5.43 17.00 -12.37
N LEU A 325 -6.32 16.46 -11.54
CA LEU A 325 -6.48 15.03 -11.31
C LEU A 325 -7.84 14.56 -11.80
N ARG A 326 -7.85 13.38 -12.39
CA ARG A 326 -9.07 12.65 -12.69
C ARG A 326 -9.17 11.42 -11.79
N ARG A 327 -10.30 11.31 -11.10
CA ARG A 327 -10.66 10.17 -10.27
C ARG A 327 -11.49 9.20 -11.07
N ILE A 328 -11.13 7.92 -11.06
CA ILE A 328 -12.00 6.83 -11.50
C ILE A 328 -12.43 6.07 -10.25
N ARG A 329 -13.71 6.08 -9.96
CA ARG A 329 -14.26 5.27 -8.88
C ARG A 329 -14.23 3.79 -9.28
N ARG A 330 -14.03 2.92 -8.28
CA ARG A 330 -14.14 1.47 -8.45
C ARG A 330 -15.48 1.09 -9.09
N ALA A 331 -15.50 0.01 -9.86
CA ALA A 331 -16.75 -0.58 -10.31
C ALA A 331 -17.54 -1.08 -9.09
N ALA A 332 -18.82 -0.78 -9.06
CA ALA A 332 -19.75 -1.22 -8.02
C ALA A 332 -19.92 -2.75 -8.03
#